data_69b7407d3986f835496ede14af4a1d27
#
_entry.id   69b7407d3986f835496ede14af4a1d27
#
_cell.length_a   1.000
_cell.length_b   1.000
_cell.length_c   1.000
_cell.angle_alpha   90.00
_cell.angle_beta   90.00
_cell.angle_gamma   90.00
#
_symmetry.space_group_name_H-M   'P 1'
#
loop_
_entity.id
_entity.type
_entity.pdbx_description
1 polymer ?
#
loop_
_entity_poly.entity_id
_entity_poly.type
_entity_poly.pdbx_seq_one_letter_code
_entity_poly.pdbx_strand_id
1 'polypeptide(L)'
;MADINLYQYPISPFTEKVRRVLTYKGLGWNPIDCHYEDKTNLLAITGGKWTRVPVAEWNGEVVWNSADIIKWIDAKAPAHRVIPEGALGLCEIIDHFADNTLFVPILTLTIPDLLDAAGDPKLKANREKLIGMSTAKMREGSAPAREALAGFARMIDTQLAGKDYFLGASFTMADASLYHPFFFLALIPANFALVKDFKNLMRWYERVRDLKHA
;
A
#
# COMPACT_ATOMS: atom_id res chain seq x y z
N MET A 1 8.43 17.14 17.79
CA MET A 1 8.77 16.90 16.37
C MET A 1 8.62 15.41 16.12
N ALA A 2 8.14 15.03 14.95
CA ALA A 2 8.07 13.61 14.63
C ALA A 2 9.50 13.05 14.50
N ASP A 3 9.77 11.94 15.19
CA ASP A 3 11.12 11.35 15.22
C ASP A 3 11.35 10.36 14.06
N ILE A 4 10.31 10.10 13.24
CA ILE A 4 10.36 9.16 12.13
C ILE A 4 10.46 9.93 10.81
N ASN A 5 11.51 9.69 10.04
CA ASN A 5 11.62 10.15 8.68
C ASN A 5 11.14 9.05 7.73
N LEU A 6 10.15 9.37 6.87
CA LEU A 6 9.58 8.43 5.92
C LEU A 6 9.90 8.88 4.50
N TYR A 7 10.84 8.20 3.85
CA TYR A 7 11.20 8.41 2.44
C TYR A 7 10.11 7.80 1.54
N GLN A 8 9.53 8.60 0.67
CA GLN A 8 8.29 8.24 0.01
C GLN A 8 8.14 8.80 -1.40
N TYR A 9 7.13 8.28 -2.13
CA TYR A 9 6.41 9.02 -3.17
C TYR A 9 5.00 9.29 -2.63
N PRO A 10 4.41 10.49 -2.86
CA PRO A 10 3.08 10.83 -2.35
C PRO A 10 1.99 9.80 -2.70
N ILE A 11 2.02 9.27 -3.92
CA ILE A 11 1.04 8.30 -4.44
C ILE A 11 1.49 6.83 -4.30
N SER A 12 2.58 6.55 -3.57
CA SER A 12 3.06 5.17 -3.43
C SER A 12 2.10 4.34 -2.56
N PRO A 13 1.53 3.24 -3.09
CA PRO A 13 0.67 2.37 -2.31
C PRO A 13 1.43 1.70 -1.15
N PHE A 14 2.66 1.28 -1.37
CA PHE A 14 3.49 0.68 -0.32
C PHE A 14 3.87 1.65 0.80
N THR A 15 4.03 2.94 0.48
CA THR A 15 4.20 3.98 1.50
C THR A 15 2.89 4.23 2.24
N GLU A 16 1.76 4.24 1.53
CA GLU A 16 0.45 4.40 2.16
C GLU A 16 0.16 3.30 3.19
N LYS A 17 0.54 2.08 2.92
CA LYS A 17 0.48 0.95 3.86
C LYS A 17 1.18 1.30 5.19
N VAL A 18 2.38 1.86 5.15
CA VAL A 18 3.12 2.31 6.34
C VAL A 18 2.43 3.51 7.00
N ARG A 19 1.99 4.50 6.22
CA ARG A 19 1.28 5.67 6.73
C ARG A 19 0.04 5.31 7.55
N ARG A 20 -0.75 4.31 7.11
CA ARG A 20 -1.93 3.85 7.86
C ARG A 20 -1.55 3.29 9.22
N VAL A 21 -0.46 2.50 9.29
CA VAL A 21 0.05 1.99 10.55
C VAL A 21 0.54 3.10 11.47
N LEU A 22 1.32 4.05 10.95
CA LEU A 22 1.79 5.21 11.73
C LEU A 22 0.61 6.03 12.27
N THR A 23 -0.39 6.28 11.41
CA THR A 23 -1.62 7.00 11.82
C THR A 23 -2.34 6.25 12.95
N TYR A 24 -2.60 4.95 12.79
CA TYR A 24 -3.30 4.17 13.81
C TYR A 24 -2.56 4.16 15.16
N LYS A 25 -1.22 4.07 15.12
CA LYS A 25 -0.39 4.07 16.32
C LYS A 25 -0.20 5.48 16.94
N GLY A 26 -0.74 6.53 16.34
CA GLY A 26 -0.53 7.91 16.81
C GLY A 26 0.90 8.42 16.66
N LEU A 27 1.70 7.78 15.78
CA LEU A 27 3.09 8.14 15.55
C LEU A 27 3.16 9.20 14.43
N GLY A 28 3.73 10.36 14.75
CA GLY A 28 4.03 11.37 13.73
C GLY A 28 5.23 10.98 12.89
N TRP A 29 5.27 11.47 11.65
CA TRP A 29 6.43 11.28 10.77
C TRP A 29 6.70 12.52 9.92
N ASN A 30 7.95 12.66 9.48
CA ASN A 30 8.38 13.68 8.53
C ASN A 30 8.42 13.03 7.13
N PRO A 31 7.57 13.45 6.17
CA PRO A 31 7.64 12.94 4.81
C PRO A 31 8.87 13.50 4.10
N ILE A 32 9.68 12.62 3.50
CA ILE A 32 10.81 12.98 2.65
C ILE A 32 10.48 12.47 1.24
N ASP A 33 10.04 13.37 0.39
CA ASP A 33 9.65 13.02 -0.96
C ASP A 33 10.89 12.73 -1.82
N CYS A 34 10.88 11.56 -2.45
CA CYS A 34 11.91 11.09 -3.35
C CYS A 34 11.49 11.31 -4.81
N HIS A 35 12.46 11.42 -5.70
CA HIS A 35 12.20 11.45 -7.13
C HIS A 35 12.34 10.05 -7.74
N TYR A 36 11.52 9.73 -8.76
CA TYR A 36 11.51 8.38 -9.35
C TYR A 36 12.80 8.05 -10.14
N GLU A 37 13.51 9.05 -10.65
CA GLU A 37 14.80 8.88 -11.34
C GLU A 37 15.99 9.04 -10.38
N ASP A 38 15.93 10.01 -9.47
CA ASP A 38 17.02 10.29 -8.52
C ASP A 38 16.92 9.39 -7.29
N LYS A 39 17.87 8.48 -7.15
CA LYS A 39 17.98 7.53 -6.04
C LYS A 39 19.02 7.96 -4.99
N THR A 40 19.59 9.15 -5.12
CA THR A 40 20.67 9.61 -4.26
C THR A 40 20.31 9.53 -2.77
N ASN A 41 19.13 10.06 -2.41
CA ASN A 41 18.67 10.06 -1.02
C ASN A 41 18.47 8.63 -0.49
N LEU A 42 17.86 7.75 -1.30
CA LEU A 42 17.60 6.36 -0.91
C LEU A 42 18.91 5.57 -0.78
N LEU A 43 19.84 5.76 -1.70
CA LEU A 43 21.15 5.12 -1.64
C LEU A 43 21.96 5.63 -0.44
N ALA A 44 21.94 6.93 -0.17
CA ALA A 44 22.64 7.51 0.96
C ALA A 44 22.12 6.97 2.30
N ILE A 45 20.79 7.01 2.53
CA ILE A 45 20.22 6.58 3.81
C ILE A 45 20.32 5.06 4.03
N THR A 46 20.33 4.25 2.97
CA THR A 46 20.39 2.78 3.05
C THR A 46 21.81 2.22 2.92
N GLY A 47 22.82 3.07 2.82
CA GLY A 47 24.21 2.62 2.61
C GLY A 47 24.38 1.88 1.28
N GLY A 48 23.70 2.33 0.22
CA GLY A 48 23.76 1.74 -1.11
C GLY A 48 22.94 0.47 -1.34
N LYS A 49 22.15 0.03 -0.35
CA LYS A 49 21.48 -1.29 -0.36
C LYS A 49 20.08 -1.29 -0.97
N TRP A 50 19.40 -0.12 -1.03
CA TRP A 50 18.00 -0.06 -1.43
C TRP A 50 17.67 1.20 -2.23
N THR A 51 16.79 1.07 -3.25
CA THR A 51 16.45 2.16 -4.19
C THR A 51 14.95 2.38 -4.36
N ARG A 52 14.14 1.76 -3.53
CA ARG A 52 12.67 1.83 -3.59
C ARG A 52 12.11 2.49 -2.33
N VAL A 53 10.91 3.03 -2.44
CA VAL A 53 10.15 3.51 -1.28
C VAL A 53 9.12 2.46 -0.85
N PRO A 54 8.74 2.43 0.44
CA PRO A 54 9.18 3.26 1.55
C PRO A 54 10.53 2.85 2.15
N VAL A 55 11.23 3.84 2.73
CA VAL A 55 12.31 3.64 3.70
C VAL A 55 11.94 4.47 4.92
N ALA A 56 12.11 3.92 6.12
CA ALA A 56 11.89 4.62 7.37
C ALA A 56 13.19 4.73 8.16
N GLU A 57 13.42 5.89 8.75
CA GLU A 57 14.50 6.13 9.70
C GLU A 57 13.91 6.62 11.01
N TRP A 58 14.33 6.04 12.13
CA TRP A 58 13.90 6.42 13.47
C TRP A 58 15.07 6.28 14.45
N ASN A 59 15.50 7.41 15.00
CA ASN A 59 16.64 7.48 15.93
C ASN A 59 17.93 6.84 15.37
N GLY A 60 18.22 7.08 14.09
CA GLY A 60 19.42 6.57 13.41
C GLY A 60 19.32 5.12 12.94
N GLU A 61 18.27 4.40 13.27
CA GLU A 61 18.01 3.07 12.69
C GLU A 61 17.21 3.21 11.38
N VAL A 62 17.63 2.47 10.35
CA VAL A 62 17.03 2.54 9.01
C VAL A 62 16.48 1.19 8.59
N VAL A 63 15.21 1.16 8.21
CA VAL A 63 14.53 -0.04 7.73
C VAL A 63 13.85 0.28 6.40
N TRP A 64 13.87 -0.67 5.48
CA TRP A 64 13.21 -0.59 4.17
C TRP A 64 12.32 -1.81 3.93
N ASN A 65 11.46 -1.76 2.90
CA ASN A 65 10.35 -2.66 2.66
C ASN A 65 9.18 -2.42 3.63
N SER A 66 7.99 -2.24 3.09
CA SER A 66 6.81 -1.84 3.87
C SER A 66 6.45 -2.83 4.98
N ALA A 67 6.54 -4.14 4.70
CA ALA A 67 6.24 -5.18 5.70
C ALA A 67 7.24 -5.18 6.85
N ASP A 68 8.54 -5.03 6.53
CA ASP A 68 9.59 -4.99 7.55
C ASP A 68 9.53 -3.71 8.38
N ILE A 69 9.22 -2.58 7.75
CA ILE A 69 8.98 -1.31 8.46
C ILE A 69 7.81 -1.47 9.44
N ILE A 70 6.70 -2.09 9.04
CA ILE A 70 5.54 -2.28 9.92
C ILE A 70 5.89 -3.17 11.12
N LYS A 71 6.57 -4.29 10.90
CA LYS A 71 7.03 -5.19 11.97
C LYS A 71 7.95 -4.47 12.94
N TRP A 72 8.90 -3.70 12.41
CA TRP A 72 9.86 -2.92 13.21
C TRP A 72 9.17 -1.81 14.03
N ILE A 73 8.25 -1.05 13.44
CA ILE A 73 7.46 -0.04 14.14
C ILE A 73 6.63 -0.68 15.25
N ASP A 74 5.97 -1.82 14.97
CA ASP A 74 5.12 -2.49 15.94
C ASP A 74 5.91 -3.02 17.15
N ALA A 75 7.13 -3.48 16.93
CA ALA A 75 8.05 -3.91 17.98
C ALA A 75 8.58 -2.72 18.82
N LYS A 76 8.94 -1.61 18.17
CA LYS A 76 9.48 -0.41 18.84
C LYS A 76 8.44 0.39 19.63
N ALA A 77 7.20 0.43 19.13
CA ALA A 77 6.09 1.14 19.76
C ALA A 77 4.97 0.14 20.08
N PRO A 78 5.03 -0.56 21.22
CA PRO A 78 4.09 -1.65 21.54
C PRO A 78 2.66 -1.18 21.84
N ALA A 79 2.40 0.12 22.01
CA ALA A 79 1.06 0.64 22.11
C ALA A 79 0.31 0.48 20.77
N HIS A 80 -0.99 0.19 20.83
CA HIS A 80 -1.84 -0.02 19.65
C HIS A 80 -1.23 -1.00 18.65
N ARG A 81 -0.96 -2.23 19.13
CA ARG A 81 -0.35 -3.30 18.31
C ARG A 81 -1.15 -3.55 17.04
N VAL A 82 -0.42 -3.59 15.91
CA VAL A 82 -1.03 -3.93 14.60
C VAL A 82 -0.75 -5.38 14.18
N ILE A 83 0.11 -6.08 14.91
CA ILE A 83 0.34 -7.52 14.76
C ILE A 83 -0.15 -8.20 16.03
N PRO A 84 -1.37 -8.79 16.03
CA PRO A 84 -1.89 -9.50 17.21
C PRO A 84 -0.98 -10.66 17.60
N GLU A 85 -0.97 -10.99 18.90
CA GLU A 85 -0.20 -12.12 19.41
C GLU A 85 -0.61 -13.42 18.68
N GLY A 86 0.37 -14.18 18.23
CA GLY A 86 0.16 -15.42 17.48
C GLY A 86 -0.30 -15.24 16.02
N ALA A 87 -0.56 -14.00 15.56
CA ALA A 87 -1.09 -13.74 14.21
C ALA A 87 -0.07 -13.26 13.18
N LEU A 88 1.23 -13.23 13.51
CA LEU A 88 2.26 -12.73 12.58
C LEU A 88 2.23 -13.47 11.24
N GLY A 89 2.23 -14.81 11.26
CA GLY A 89 2.19 -15.60 10.03
C GLY A 89 0.94 -15.36 9.18
N LEU A 90 -0.22 -15.16 9.81
CA LEU A 90 -1.45 -14.81 9.10
C LEU A 90 -1.33 -13.40 8.46
N CYS A 91 -0.80 -12.44 9.19
CA CYS A 91 -0.55 -11.10 8.66
C CYS A 91 0.41 -11.13 7.46
N GLU A 92 1.47 -11.94 7.52
CA GLU A 92 2.44 -12.09 6.42
C GLU A 92 1.82 -12.79 5.19
N ILE A 93 0.97 -13.79 5.38
CA ILE A 93 0.22 -14.43 4.28
C ILE A 93 -0.69 -13.42 3.59
N ILE A 94 -1.44 -12.62 4.37
CA ILE A 94 -2.33 -11.59 3.83
C ILE A 94 -1.53 -10.50 3.13
N ASP A 95 -0.40 -10.09 3.70
CA ASP A 95 0.52 -9.13 3.10
C ASP A 95 1.04 -9.62 1.74
N HIS A 96 1.51 -10.85 1.70
CA HIS A 96 1.97 -11.47 0.45
C HIS A 96 0.85 -11.57 -0.59
N PHE A 97 -0.36 -11.95 -0.18
CA PHE A 97 -1.53 -11.96 -1.06
C PHE A 97 -1.85 -10.58 -1.61
N ALA A 98 -1.85 -9.56 -0.75
CA ALA A 98 -2.14 -8.18 -1.14
C ALA A 98 -1.10 -7.65 -2.15
N ASP A 99 0.19 -7.86 -1.87
CA ASP A 99 1.30 -7.34 -2.68
C ASP A 99 1.47 -8.08 -4.03
N ASN A 100 1.22 -9.39 -4.06
CA ASN A 100 1.59 -10.24 -5.22
C ASN A 100 0.39 -10.82 -5.98
N THR A 101 -0.81 -10.79 -5.41
CA THR A 101 -2.01 -11.36 -6.05
C THR A 101 -3.08 -10.29 -6.28
N LEU A 102 -3.53 -9.62 -5.23
CA LEU A 102 -4.55 -8.59 -5.33
C LEU A 102 -4.06 -7.36 -6.09
N PHE A 103 -2.79 -6.97 -5.90
CA PHE A 103 -2.24 -5.77 -6.53
C PHE A 103 -2.07 -5.90 -8.05
N VAL A 104 -1.90 -7.13 -8.58
CA VAL A 104 -1.65 -7.36 -10.01
C VAL A 104 -2.78 -6.84 -10.90
N PRO A 105 -4.06 -7.23 -10.74
CA PRO A 105 -5.15 -6.69 -11.54
C PRO A 105 -5.35 -5.18 -11.32
N ILE A 106 -5.16 -4.69 -10.10
CA ILE A 106 -5.26 -3.27 -9.78
C ILE A 106 -4.18 -2.46 -10.51
N LEU A 107 -2.94 -2.93 -10.49
CA LEU A 107 -1.83 -2.31 -11.22
C LEU A 107 -2.11 -2.30 -12.73
N THR A 108 -2.58 -3.42 -13.28
CA THR A 108 -2.93 -3.57 -14.70
C THR A 108 -3.99 -2.54 -15.13
N LEU A 109 -4.98 -2.28 -14.29
CA LEU A 109 -6.05 -1.32 -14.57
C LEU A 109 -5.62 0.14 -14.34
N THR A 110 -4.77 0.40 -13.35
CA THR A 110 -4.53 1.76 -12.86
C THR A 110 -3.32 2.42 -13.51
N ILE A 111 -2.23 1.68 -13.73
CA ILE A 111 -0.98 2.24 -14.27
C ILE A 111 -1.15 2.91 -15.63
N PRO A 112 -1.83 2.30 -16.63
CA PRO A 112 -1.99 2.96 -17.93
C PRO A 112 -2.66 4.34 -17.83
N ASP A 113 -3.71 4.44 -17.03
CA ASP A 113 -4.47 5.70 -16.88
C ASP A 113 -3.68 6.76 -16.09
N LEU A 114 -2.95 6.35 -15.05
CA LEU A 114 -2.08 7.26 -14.31
C LEU A 114 -0.94 7.82 -15.18
N LEU A 115 -0.32 6.99 -16.00
CA LEU A 115 0.79 7.41 -16.84
C LEU A 115 0.31 8.28 -18.02
N ASP A 116 -0.86 7.99 -18.57
CA ASP A 116 -1.46 8.84 -19.59
C ASP A 116 -1.86 10.21 -19.02
N ALA A 117 -2.41 10.24 -17.80
CA ALA A 117 -2.73 11.49 -17.11
C ALA A 117 -1.49 12.31 -16.73
N ALA A 118 -0.38 11.66 -16.40
CA ALA A 118 0.88 12.33 -16.09
C ALA A 118 1.52 12.96 -17.32
N GLY A 119 1.29 12.42 -18.53
CA GLY A 119 1.82 12.95 -19.79
C GLY A 119 3.36 12.97 -19.87
N ASP A 120 4.06 12.21 -19.03
CA ASP A 120 5.52 12.16 -18.97
C ASP A 120 6.06 10.87 -19.62
N PRO A 121 6.67 10.94 -20.83
CA PRO A 121 7.20 9.77 -21.50
C PRO A 121 8.35 9.09 -20.76
N LYS A 122 9.16 9.83 -19.99
CA LYS A 122 10.25 9.25 -19.22
C LYS A 122 9.72 8.47 -18.04
N LEU A 123 8.74 9.03 -17.32
CA LEU A 123 8.05 8.31 -16.25
C LEU A 123 7.41 7.02 -16.79
N LYS A 124 6.73 7.11 -17.94
CA LYS A 124 6.11 5.95 -18.60
C LYS A 124 7.14 4.87 -18.88
N ALA A 125 8.23 5.18 -19.58
CA ALA A 125 9.30 4.24 -19.89
C ALA A 125 9.93 3.63 -18.63
N ASN A 126 10.14 4.45 -17.60
CA ASN A 126 10.66 3.99 -16.30
C ASN A 126 9.72 2.96 -15.65
N ARG A 127 8.40 3.24 -15.64
CA ARG A 127 7.40 2.34 -15.01
C ARG A 127 7.21 1.05 -15.79
N GLU A 128 7.12 1.12 -17.11
CA GLU A 128 7.04 -0.07 -17.97
C GLU A 128 8.26 -0.98 -17.79
N LYS A 129 9.46 -0.41 -17.71
CA LYS A 129 10.69 -1.16 -17.40
C LYS A 129 10.66 -1.79 -16.01
N LEU A 130 10.23 -1.06 -14.99
CA LEU A 130 10.15 -1.54 -13.61
C LEU A 130 9.16 -2.70 -13.44
N ILE A 131 8.01 -2.60 -14.12
CA ILE A 131 6.92 -3.58 -14.06
C ILE A 131 7.23 -4.77 -15.00
N GLY A 132 8.04 -4.57 -16.02
CA GLY A 132 8.34 -5.58 -17.05
C GLY A 132 7.20 -5.75 -18.06
N MET A 133 6.29 -4.78 -18.17
CA MET A 133 5.13 -4.83 -19.08
C MET A 133 4.78 -3.44 -19.59
N SER A 134 4.47 -3.32 -20.90
CA SER A 134 4.01 -2.07 -21.49
C SER A 134 2.57 -1.74 -21.11
N THR A 135 2.23 -0.45 -21.10
CA THR A 135 0.84 0.01 -20.86
C THR A 135 -0.13 -0.51 -21.91
N ALA A 136 0.30 -0.68 -23.16
CA ALA A 136 -0.49 -1.30 -24.21
C ALA A 136 -0.87 -2.76 -23.84
N LYS A 137 0.10 -3.56 -23.39
CA LYS A 137 -0.13 -4.93 -22.94
C LYS A 137 -1.05 -4.99 -21.71
N MET A 138 -0.91 -4.05 -20.79
CA MET A 138 -1.82 -3.94 -19.64
C MET A 138 -3.27 -3.66 -20.09
N ARG A 139 -3.47 -2.77 -21.09
CA ARG A 139 -4.80 -2.48 -21.63
C ARG A 139 -5.44 -3.71 -22.30
N GLU A 140 -4.67 -4.53 -23.01
CA GLU A 140 -5.13 -5.82 -23.55
C GLU A 140 -5.60 -6.77 -22.43
N GLY A 141 -4.94 -6.75 -21.28
CA GLY A 141 -5.26 -7.54 -20.11
C GLY A 141 -6.37 -6.97 -19.22
N SER A 142 -7.02 -5.86 -19.59
CA SER A 142 -7.97 -5.15 -18.72
C SER A 142 -9.25 -5.96 -18.42
N ALA A 143 -9.77 -6.74 -19.34
CA ALA A 143 -10.98 -7.53 -19.13
C ALA A 143 -10.76 -8.64 -18.07
N PRO A 144 -9.76 -9.53 -18.19
CA PRO A 144 -9.46 -10.51 -17.14
C PRO A 144 -9.05 -9.85 -15.81
N ALA A 145 -8.39 -8.67 -15.84
CA ALA A 145 -8.04 -7.95 -14.63
C ALA A 145 -9.29 -7.45 -13.87
N ARG A 146 -10.32 -6.98 -14.58
CA ARG A 146 -11.62 -6.59 -13.97
C ARG A 146 -12.32 -7.79 -13.33
N GLU A 147 -12.32 -8.92 -14.00
CA GLU A 147 -12.93 -10.15 -13.48
C GLU A 147 -12.20 -10.64 -12.21
N ALA A 148 -10.86 -10.68 -12.23
CA ALA A 148 -10.06 -11.05 -11.08
C ALA A 148 -10.28 -10.07 -9.89
N LEU A 149 -10.28 -8.76 -10.15
CA LEU A 149 -10.57 -7.76 -9.13
C LEU A 149 -11.95 -7.96 -8.49
N ALA A 150 -12.98 -8.20 -9.31
CA ALA A 150 -14.33 -8.46 -8.79
C ALA A 150 -14.38 -9.73 -7.91
N GLY A 151 -13.66 -10.78 -8.28
CA GLY A 151 -13.51 -12.00 -7.49
C GLY A 151 -12.85 -11.72 -6.13
N PHE A 152 -11.73 -11.03 -6.12
CA PHE A 152 -11.02 -10.66 -4.88
C PHE A 152 -11.84 -9.70 -4.01
N ALA A 153 -12.47 -8.70 -4.61
CA ALA A 153 -13.34 -7.77 -3.89
C ALA A 153 -14.49 -8.50 -3.19
N ARG A 154 -15.11 -9.48 -3.84
CA ARG A 154 -16.16 -10.32 -3.24
C ARG A 154 -15.65 -11.15 -2.05
N MET A 155 -14.47 -11.75 -2.17
CA MET A 155 -13.85 -12.51 -1.06
C MET A 155 -13.60 -11.61 0.15
N ILE A 156 -13.04 -10.42 -0.07
CA ILE A 156 -12.75 -9.44 0.98
C ILE A 156 -14.07 -8.91 1.58
N ASP A 157 -15.05 -8.58 0.77
CA ASP A 157 -16.38 -8.12 1.22
C ASP A 157 -17.07 -9.17 2.10
N THR A 158 -17.00 -10.44 1.70
CA THR A 158 -17.54 -11.56 2.48
C THR A 158 -16.84 -11.69 3.84
N GLN A 159 -15.51 -11.59 3.87
CA GLN A 159 -14.75 -11.65 5.12
C GLN A 159 -15.06 -10.49 6.07
N LEU A 160 -15.36 -9.32 5.53
CA LEU A 160 -15.68 -8.09 6.26
C LEU A 160 -17.13 -8.03 6.77
N ALA A 161 -17.98 -9.00 6.43
CA ALA A 161 -19.37 -9.03 6.88
C ALA A 161 -19.44 -9.09 8.41
N GLY A 162 -20.08 -8.08 9.03
CA GLY A 162 -20.23 -8.00 10.49
C GLY A 162 -18.96 -7.62 11.27
N LYS A 163 -17.88 -7.23 10.58
CA LYS A 163 -16.60 -6.86 11.20
C LYS A 163 -16.24 -5.40 10.90
N ASP A 164 -15.50 -4.81 11.82
CA ASP A 164 -14.95 -3.46 11.65
C ASP A 164 -13.66 -3.47 10.83
N TYR A 165 -12.82 -4.50 11.04
CA TYR A 165 -11.53 -4.70 10.35
C TYR A 165 -11.40 -6.16 9.90
N PHE A 166 -10.43 -6.43 9.05
CA PHE A 166 -10.32 -7.71 8.34
C PHE A 166 -10.18 -8.92 9.28
N LEU A 167 -9.43 -8.76 10.37
CA LEU A 167 -9.24 -9.81 11.38
C LEU A 167 -10.18 -9.67 12.59
N GLY A 168 -11.07 -8.68 12.65
CA GLY A 168 -12.03 -8.51 13.74
C GLY A 168 -12.33 -7.07 14.12
N ALA A 169 -12.20 -6.74 15.41
CA ALA A 169 -12.60 -5.43 15.96
C ALA A 169 -11.50 -4.36 15.90
N SER A 170 -10.26 -4.72 15.69
CA SER A 170 -9.12 -3.79 15.72
C SER A 170 -8.37 -3.78 14.39
N PHE A 171 -7.85 -2.60 14.02
CA PHE A 171 -6.98 -2.44 12.87
C PHE A 171 -5.68 -3.23 13.04
N THR A 172 -5.25 -3.91 11.99
CA THR A 172 -4.07 -4.75 11.97
C THR A 172 -3.20 -4.50 10.73
N MET A 173 -2.00 -5.10 10.72
CA MET A 173 -1.14 -5.15 9.53
C MET A 173 -1.90 -5.71 8.30
N ALA A 174 -2.82 -6.67 8.51
CA ALA A 174 -3.66 -7.20 7.43
C ALA A 174 -4.53 -6.13 6.77
N ASP A 175 -5.09 -5.21 7.56
CA ASP A 175 -5.89 -4.10 7.04
C ASP A 175 -5.01 -3.11 6.25
N ALA A 176 -3.84 -2.76 6.77
CA ALA A 176 -2.89 -1.90 6.06
C ALA A 176 -2.48 -2.51 4.73
N SER A 177 -2.22 -3.83 4.73
CA SER A 177 -1.81 -4.58 3.54
C SER A 177 -2.91 -4.71 2.50
N LEU A 178 -4.16 -4.94 2.91
CA LEU A 178 -5.28 -5.01 1.97
C LEU A 178 -5.74 -3.62 1.49
N TYR A 179 -5.52 -2.57 2.30
CA TYR A 179 -5.94 -1.22 1.96
C TYR A 179 -5.12 -0.60 0.82
N HIS A 180 -3.80 -0.80 0.80
CA HIS A 180 -2.93 -0.10 -0.13
C HIS A 180 -3.24 -0.37 -1.61
N PRO A 181 -3.66 -1.59 -2.05
CA PRO A 181 -4.09 -1.81 -3.42
C PRO A 181 -5.33 -0.98 -3.78
N PHE A 182 -6.33 -0.93 -2.90
CA PHE A 182 -7.55 -0.14 -3.13
C PHE A 182 -7.29 1.37 -3.06
N PHE A 183 -6.36 1.83 -2.21
CA PHE A 183 -5.86 3.21 -2.26
C PHE A 183 -5.31 3.54 -3.64
N PHE A 184 -4.49 2.66 -4.21
CA PHE A 184 -3.93 2.85 -5.54
C PHE A 184 -4.99 2.83 -6.63
N LEU A 185 -5.97 1.91 -6.55
CA LEU A 185 -7.12 1.86 -7.45
C LEU A 185 -7.92 3.17 -7.42
N ALA A 186 -8.07 3.77 -6.24
CA ALA A 186 -8.84 4.99 -6.03
C ALA A 186 -8.21 6.25 -6.64
N LEU A 187 -6.93 6.20 -7.01
CA LEU A 187 -6.28 7.29 -7.77
C LEU A 187 -6.95 7.53 -9.14
N ILE A 188 -7.64 6.51 -9.66
CA ILE A 188 -8.46 6.61 -10.88
C ILE A 188 -9.92 6.33 -10.52
N PRO A 189 -10.76 7.37 -10.39
CA PRO A 189 -12.16 7.22 -9.95
C PRO A 189 -12.99 6.22 -10.76
N ALA A 190 -12.75 6.13 -12.08
CA ALA A 190 -13.41 5.18 -12.96
C ALA A 190 -13.06 3.72 -12.62
N ASN A 191 -11.82 3.46 -12.22
CA ASN A 191 -11.39 2.13 -11.81
C ASN A 191 -11.89 1.81 -10.40
N PHE A 192 -11.90 2.77 -9.48
CA PHE A 192 -12.46 2.59 -8.14
C PHE A 192 -13.97 2.30 -8.16
N ALA A 193 -14.69 2.81 -9.17
CA ALA A 193 -16.11 2.50 -9.36
C ALA A 193 -16.40 1.00 -9.52
N LEU A 194 -15.42 0.20 -9.97
CA LEU A 194 -15.57 -1.26 -10.13
C LEU A 194 -15.83 -2.02 -8.81
N VAL A 195 -15.51 -1.41 -7.68
CA VAL A 195 -15.65 -2.05 -6.36
C VAL A 195 -16.74 -1.41 -5.48
N LYS A 196 -17.44 -0.39 -5.96
CA LYS A 196 -18.43 0.38 -5.17
C LYS A 196 -19.64 -0.43 -4.70
N ASP A 197 -19.98 -1.51 -5.39
CA ASP A 197 -21.12 -2.34 -5.02
C ASP A 197 -20.83 -3.32 -3.87
N PHE A 198 -19.57 -3.49 -3.48
CA PHE A 198 -19.15 -4.30 -2.36
C PHE A 198 -19.26 -3.50 -1.06
N LYS A 199 -20.42 -3.54 -0.42
CA LYS A 199 -20.79 -2.62 0.68
C LYS A 199 -19.92 -2.77 1.92
N ASN A 200 -19.52 -3.98 2.30
CA ASN A 200 -18.67 -4.21 3.47
C ASN A 200 -17.23 -3.75 3.19
N LEU A 201 -16.73 -4.03 1.99
CA LEU A 201 -15.42 -3.54 1.53
C LEU A 201 -15.39 -2.01 1.53
N MET A 202 -16.42 -1.35 0.99
CA MET A 202 -16.48 0.11 0.94
C MET A 202 -16.53 0.73 2.33
N ARG A 203 -17.35 0.19 3.25
CA ARG A 203 -17.41 0.65 4.65
C ARG A 203 -16.04 0.51 5.34
N TRP A 204 -15.36 -0.62 5.14
CA TRP A 204 -14.03 -0.87 5.67
C TRP A 204 -12.99 0.07 5.04
N TYR A 205 -13.01 0.23 3.70
CA TYR A 205 -12.10 1.13 2.99
C TYR A 205 -12.19 2.56 3.53
N GLU A 206 -13.40 3.08 3.69
CA GLU A 206 -13.64 4.41 4.24
C GLU A 206 -13.15 4.51 5.69
N ARG A 207 -13.40 3.51 6.52
CA ARG A 207 -12.90 3.46 7.89
C ARG A 207 -11.37 3.50 7.95
N VAL A 208 -10.68 2.73 7.11
CA VAL A 208 -9.21 2.73 7.06
C VAL A 208 -8.67 4.05 6.47
N ARG A 209 -9.34 4.60 5.45
CA ARG A 209 -8.98 5.91 4.90
C ARG A 209 -9.07 7.02 5.95
N ASP A 210 -10.13 7.01 6.74
CA ASP A 210 -10.48 8.07 7.69
C ASP A 210 -9.94 7.77 9.11
N LEU A 211 -9.02 6.82 9.24
CA LEU A 211 -8.32 6.55 10.50
C LEU A 211 -7.81 7.84 11.11
N LYS A 212 -8.20 8.04 12.36
CA LYS A 212 -7.59 9.03 13.27
C LYS A 212 -6.71 8.27 14.24
N HIS A 213 -5.90 9.01 14.99
CA HIS A 213 -5.10 8.42 16.07
C HIS A 213 -5.99 7.58 17.00
N ALA A 214 -5.54 6.38 17.32
CA ALA A 214 -6.20 5.50 18.31
C ALA A 214 -6.03 6.05 19.73
#